data_af0af594a56eff7bd70be6e14a07b531
#
_entry.id   af0af594a56eff7bd70be6e14a07b531
#
_cell.length_a   1.000
_cell.length_b   1.000
_cell.length_c   1.000
_cell.angle_alpha   90.00
_cell.angle_beta   90.00
_cell.angle_gamma   90.00
#
_symmetry.space_group_name_H-M   'P 1'
#
loop_
_entity.id
_entity.type
_entity.pdbx_description
1 polymer ?
#
loop_
_entity_poly.entity_id
_entity_poly.type
_entity_poly.pdbx_seq_one_letter_code
_entity_poly.pdbx_strand_id
1 'polypeptide(L)'
;MKKIYVCNDTITGIFSAIYDAWKEGREEKECGIAIKGMLEQELFCEYMLVEENLHKEQAVERLIRKHLGGQAYADIWHASLASDKDKADAIYGTMLAARRLRDSKKVMEHLSYPQVERVFELSRKVGSEAHNYKGFLRFRELSGGILYGGIAPKNRILTCIAPHFANRLPQENWLIHDKTHHMYAVHEAGKEWVLVENERIQEERLGQITENEQMYASLWTAFCRTISIESRENPRSQMQHLPLRYRPEMTEMAGEV
;
A
#
# COMPACT_ATOMS: atom_id res chain seq x y z
N MET A 1 -5.48 34.11 -3.29
CA MET A 1 -6.41 32.97 -3.23
C MET A 1 -5.56 31.71 -3.28
N LYS A 2 -5.73 30.77 -2.35
CA LYS A 2 -4.96 29.50 -2.30
C LYS A 2 -5.37 28.62 -3.49
N LYS A 3 -4.41 28.05 -4.20
CA LYS A 3 -4.68 27.06 -5.26
C LYS A 3 -4.58 25.65 -4.70
N ILE A 4 -5.57 24.81 -5.00
CA ILE A 4 -5.58 23.40 -4.61
C ILE A 4 -5.58 22.53 -5.87
N TYR A 5 -4.51 21.77 -6.05
CA TYR A 5 -4.38 20.82 -7.16
C TYR A 5 -5.05 19.51 -6.78
N VAL A 6 -6.11 19.15 -7.48
CA VAL A 6 -6.90 17.94 -7.20
C VAL A 6 -6.47 16.84 -8.15
N CYS A 7 -6.00 15.72 -7.59
CA CYS A 7 -5.51 14.57 -8.36
C CYS A 7 -6.21 13.28 -7.99
N ASN A 8 -6.10 12.27 -8.83
CA ASN A 8 -6.53 10.91 -8.52
C ASN A 8 -5.66 10.33 -7.41
N ASP A 9 -6.21 9.32 -6.70
CA ASP A 9 -5.52 8.57 -5.65
C ASP A 9 -4.58 7.51 -6.24
N THR A 10 -3.62 7.96 -7.04
CA THR A 10 -2.56 7.18 -7.66
C THR A 10 -1.21 7.86 -7.47
N ILE A 11 -0.11 7.13 -7.56
CA ILE A 11 1.24 7.73 -7.50
C ILE A 11 1.41 8.72 -8.65
N THR A 12 0.98 8.33 -9.86
CA THR A 12 1.03 9.17 -11.05
C THR A 12 0.24 10.47 -10.86
N GLY A 13 -0.97 10.37 -10.30
CA GLY A 13 -1.82 11.54 -10.01
C GLY A 13 -1.17 12.48 -9.01
N ILE A 14 -0.71 11.95 -7.86
CA ILE A 14 -0.05 12.73 -6.80
C ILE A 14 1.20 13.43 -7.35
N PHE A 15 2.08 12.71 -8.04
CA PHE A 15 3.31 13.29 -8.56
C PHE A 15 3.05 14.27 -9.71
N SER A 16 2.00 14.06 -10.52
CA SER A 16 1.58 15.04 -11.53
C SER A 16 1.12 16.35 -10.89
N ALA A 17 0.35 16.28 -9.80
CA ALA A 17 -0.09 17.45 -9.05
C ALA A 17 1.10 18.19 -8.39
N ILE A 18 2.03 17.44 -7.80
CA ILE A 18 3.26 18.00 -7.24
C ILE A 18 4.07 18.70 -8.33
N TYR A 19 4.18 18.13 -9.52
CA TYR A 19 4.90 18.76 -10.63
C TYR A 19 4.29 20.12 -10.99
N ASP A 20 2.96 20.19 -11.14
CA ASP A 20 2.28 21.43 -11.52
C ASP A 20 2.40 22.49 -10.42
N ALA A 21 2.18 22.11 -9.16
CA ALA A 21 2.38 23.00 -8.00
C ALA A 21 3.82 23.51 -7.92
N TRP A 22 4.80 22.64 -8.13
CA TRP A 22 6.23 22.99 -8.08
C TRP A 22 6.65 23.94 -9.18
N LYS A 23 6.13 23.74 -10.40
CA LYS A 23 6.41 24.61 -11.56
C LYS A 23 5.92 26.04 -11.36
N GLU A 24 4.79 26.24 -10.66
CA GLU A 24 4.31 27.57 -10.32
C GLU A 24 5.13 28.27 -9.24
N GLY A 25 6.04 27.56 -8.56
CA GLY A 25 6.96 28.14 -7.58
C GLY A 25 6.29 28.65 -6.31
N ARG A 26 5.05 28.22 -6.02
CA ARG A 26 4.26 28.70 -4.89
C ARG A 26 4.71 28.10 -3.57
N GLU A 27 4.56 28.89 -2.51
CA GLU A 27 4.80 28.42 -1.15
C GLU A 27 3.59 27.62 -0.61
N GLU A 28 3.82 26.85 0.45
CA GLU A 28 2.85 26.01 1.14
C GLU A 28 1.54 26.73 1.53
N LYS A 29 1.64 28.03 1.88
CA LYS A 29 0.48 28.85 2.23
C LYS A 29 -0.40 29.24 1.04
N GLU A 30 0.15 29.16 -0.17
CA GLU A 30 -0.49 29.59 -1.40
C GLU A 30 -0.98 28.41 -2.26
N CYS A 31 -0.54 27.19 -1.94
CA CYS A 31 -0.79 25.99 -2.71
C CYS A 31 -1.03 24.80 -1.79
N GLY A 32 -1.89 23.90 -2.20
CA GLY A 32 -2.15 22.62 -1.57
C GLY A 32 -2.44 21.53 -2.61
N ILE A 33 -2.34 20.28 -2.21
CA ILE A 33 -2.69 19.13 -3.05
C ILE A 33 -3.74 18.27 -2.35
N ALA A 34 -4.82 17.94 -3.06
CA ALA A 34 -5.91 17.16 -2.52
C ALA A 34 -6.23 15.95 -3.40
N ILE A 35 -6.71 14.89 -2.77
CA ILE A 35 -7.14 13.66 -3.43
C ILE A 35 -8.61 13.78 -3.86
N LYS A 36 -8.89 13.47 -5.12
CA LYS A 36 -10.25 13.45 -5.67
C LYS A 36 -11.12 12.46 -4.89
N GLY A 37 -12.29 12.92 -4.46
CA GLY A 37 -13.21 12.10 -3.65
C GLY A 37 -12.96 12.13 -2.13
N MET A 38 -11.80 12.66 -1.68
CA MET A 38 -11.49 12.84 -0.26
C MET A 38 -11.40 14.32 0.13
N LEU A 39 -11.66 15.22 -0.82
CA LEU A 39 -11.52 16.66 -0.68
C LEU A 39 -12.63 17.23 0.20
N GLU A 40 -12.25 17.99 1.23
CA GLU A 40 -13.15 18.90 1.93
C GLU A 40 -13.02 20.29 1.30
N GLN A 41 -14.15 20.90 0.94
CA GLN A 41 -14.13 22.23 0.30
C GLN A 41 -13.75 23.32 1.30
N GLU A 42 -12.70 24.05 0.98
CA GLU A 42 -12.26 25.23 1.73
C GLU A 42 -12.77 26.51 1.05
N LEU A 43 -13.17 27.52 1.84
CA LEU A 43 -13.53 28.83 1.31
C LEU A 43 -12.30 29.58 0.78
N PHE A 44 -12.51 30.41 -0.23
CA PHE A 44 -11.48 31.24 -0.87
C PHE A 44 -10.32 30.45 -1.52
N CYS A 45 -10.61 29.23 -1.98
CA CYS A 45 -9.68 28.40 -2.73
C CYS A 45 -10.10 28.26 -4.20
N GLU A 46 -9.11 28.15 -5.08
CA GLU A 46 -9.26 27.79 -6.48
C GLU A 46 -8.86 26.33 -6.67
N TYR A 47 -9.73 25.50 -7.24
CA TYR A 47 -9.50 24.08 -7.43
C TYR A 47 -9.12 23.79 -8.88
N MET A 48 -7.94 23.17 -9.06
CA MET A 48 -7.37 22.82 -10.35
C MET A 48 -7.35 21.29 -10.49
N LEU A 49 -8.14 20.73 -11.41
CA LEU A 49 -8.06 19.30 -11.73
C LEU A 49 -6.76 19.01 -12.48
N VAL A 50 -6.03 18.00 -12.02
CA VAL A 50 -4.76 17.57 -12.59
C VAL A 50 -4.95 16.26 -13.34
N GLU A 51 -4.52 16.23 -14.59
CA GLU A 51 -4.46 14.99 -15.37
C GLU A 51 -3.17 14.21 -15.08
N GLU A 52 -3.30 12.90 -14.99
CA GLU A 52 -2.17 12.00 -14.81
C GLU A 52 -1.23 12.04 -16.00
N ASN A 53 0.06 12.15 -15.71
CA ASN A 53 1.08 12.20 -16.75
C ASN A 53 2.37 11.53 -16.29
N LEU A 54 2.77 10.46 -16.97
CA LEU A 54 3.97 9.68 -16.64
C LEU A 54 5.27 10.51 -16.74
N HIS A 55 5.34 11.49 -17.64
CA HIS A 55 6.53 12.36 -17.72
C HIS A 55 6.65 13.27 -16.47
N LYS A 56 5.52 13.77 -15.96
CA LYS A 56 5.49 14.56 -14.73
C LYS A 56 5.88 13.70 -13.53
N GLU A 57 5.32 12.49 -13.43
CA GLU A 57 5.67 11.51 -12.39
C GLU A 57 7.17 11.25 -12.38
N GLN A 58 7.73 10.84 -13.51
CA GLN A 58 9.16 10.54 -13.65
C GLN A 58 10.05 11.76 -13.35
N ALA A 59 9.59 12.97 -13.66
CA ALA A 59 10.34 14.19 -13.36
C ALA A 59 10.39 14.43 -11.84
N VAL A 60 9.27 14.25 -11.12
CA VAL A 60 9.20 14.37 -9.66
C VAL A 60 10.00 13.26 -8.99
N GLU A 61 9.88 12.01 -9.44
CA GLU A 61 10.68 10.90 -8.94
C GLU A 61 12.18 11.20 -9.04
N ARG A 62 12.65 11.63 -10.22
CA ARG A 62 14.07 11.99 -10.43
C ARG A 62 14.50 13.14 -9.53
N LEU A 63 13.64 14.14 -9.33
CA LEU A 63 13.90 15.26 -8.44
C LEU A 63 14.06 14.79 -7.00
N ILE A 64 13.13 13.96 -6.49
CA ILE A 64 13.19 13.42 -5.13
C ILE A 64 14.46 12.58 -4.96
N ARG A 65 14.71 11.61 -5.83
CA ARG A 65 15.89 10.72 -5.74
C ARG A 65 17.20 11.50 -5.78
N LYS A 66 17.31 12.52 -6.65
CA LYS A 66 18.51 13.32 -6.81
C LYS A 66 18.78 14.23 -5.60
N HIS A 67 17.76 14.86 -5.06
CA HIS A 67 17.91 15.92 -4.04
C HIS A 67 17.64 15.44 -2.62
N LEU A 68 16.68 14.55 -2.41
CA LEU A 68 16.30 14.03 -1.10
C LEU A 68 16.92 12.65 -0.82
N GLY A 69 17.32 11.93 -1.85
CA GLY A 69 17.96 10.61 -1.73
C GLY A 69 16.96 9.45 -1.76
N GLY A 70 17.52 8.21 -1.83
CA GLY A 70 16.73 6.99 -2.01
C GLY A 70 15.84 6.67 -0.81
N GLN A 71 16.30 6.94 0.43
CA GLN A 71 15.50 6.68 1.63
C GLN A 71 14.27 7.58 1.70
N ALA A 72 14.44 8.88 1.47
CA ALA A 72 13.31 9.81 1.45
C ALA A 72 12.31 9.46 0.32
N TYR A 73 12.83 9.01 -0.85
CA TYR A 73 11.96 8.52 -1.91
C TYR A 73 11.14 7.29 -1.47
N ALA A 74 11.77 6.33 -0.81
CA ALA A 74 11.07 5.14 -0.32
C ALA A 74 9.97 5.50 0.69
N ASP A 75 10.23 6.43 1.61
CA ASP A 75 9.25 6.90 2.58
C ASP A 75 8.09 7.65 1.91
N ILE A 76 8.38 8.52 0.95
CA ILE A 76 7.39 9.26 0.16
C ILE A 76 6.55 8.28 -0.68
N TRP A 77 7.18 7.30 -1.30
CA TRP A 77 6.49 6.27 -2.08
C TRP A 77 5.54 5.44 -1.21
N HIS A 78 5.99 4.97 -0.04
CA HIS A 78 5.12 4.28 0.91
C HIS A 78 3.97 5.19 1.37
N ALA A 79 4.25 6.44 1.72
CA ALA A 79 3.22 7.38 2.15
C ALA A 79 2.16 7.60 1.06
N SER A 80 2.54 7.61 -0.23
CA SER A 80 1.60 7.75 -1.34
C SER A 80 0.60 6.58 -1.45
N LEU A 81 0.95 5.39 -0.96
CA LEU A 81 0.10 4.20 -0.93
C LEU A 81 -0.88 4.19 0.26
N ALA A 82 -0.73 5.10 1.22
CA ALA A 82 -1.59 5.16 2.40
C ALA A 82 -3.03 5.55 2.04
N SER A 83 -4.00 4.98 2.75
CA SER A 83 -5.39 5.42 2.71
C SER A 83 -5.57 6.62 3.63
N ASP A 84 -5.17 7.80 3.14
CA ASP A 84 -5.15 9.04 3.91
C ASP A 84 -5.41 10.26 3.00
N LYS A 85 -6.30 11.16 3.42
CA LYS A 85 -6.71 12.32 2.62
C LYS A 85 -5.61 13.37 2.47
N ASP A 86 -4.74 13.49 3.47
CA ASP A 86 -3.74 14.55 3.56
C ASP A 86 -2.38 14.11 3.01
N LYS A 87 -2.24 12.86 2.55
CA LYS A 87 -0.96 12.30 2.12
C LYS A 87 -0.28 13.08 1.01
N ALA A 88 -1.03 13.55 0.02
CA ALA A 88 -0.48 14.27 -1.12
C ALA A 88 0.05 15.65 -0.73
N ASP A 89 -0.68 16.36 0.14
CA ASP A 89 -0.26 17.63 0.69
C ASP A 89 0.96 17.50 1.61
N ALA A 90 0.98 16.46 2.45
CA ALA A 90 2.12 16.14 3.31
C ALA A 90 3.39 15.82 2.50
N ILE A 91 3.27 15.08 1.39
CA ILE A 91 4.40 14.79 0.49
C ILE A 91 4.93 16.09 -0.12
N TYR A 92 4.04 16.95 -0.65
CA TYR A 92 4.41 18.24 -1.20
C TYR A 92 5.09 19.14 -0.15
N GLY A 93 4.50 19.24 1.04
CA GLY A 93 5.07 20.01 2.16
C GLY A 93 6.44 19.49 2.61
N THR A 94 6.65 18.17 2.59
CA THR A 94 7.97 17.55 2.86
C THR A 94 9.01 17.99 1.83
N MET A 95 8.65 18.05 0.55
CA MET A 95 9.56 18.53 -0.50
C MET A 95 9.87 20.02 -0.33
N LEU A 96 8.89 20.85 0.08
CA LEU A 96 9.11 22.25 0.39
C LEU A 96 10.00 22.43 1.63
N ALA A 97 9.81 21.62 2.68
CA ALA A 97 10.67 21.61 3.85
C ALA A 97 12.13 21.28 3.49
N ALA A 98 12.33 20.28 2.62
CA ALA A 98 13.66 19.90 2.15
C ALA A 98 14.43 21.07 1.50
N ARG A 99 13.75 21.98 0.78
CA ARG A 99 14.38 23.17 0.17
C ARG A 99 14.94 24.17 1.19
N ARG A 100 14.39 24.16 2.42
CA ARG A 100 14.81 25.08 3.50
C ARG A 100 15.98 24.53 4.31
N LEU A 101 16.32 23.24 4.12
CA LEU A 101 17.39 22.57 4.86
C LEU A 101 18.74 22.75 4.16
N ARG A 102 19.81 22.86 4.96
CA ARG A 102 21.18 22.87 4.45
C ARG A 102 21.54 21.54 3.75
N ASP A 103 21.05 20.44 4.29
CA ASP A 103 21.17 19.09 3.71
C ASP A 103 19.79 18.50 3.50
N SER A 104 19.28 18.63 2.28
CA SER A 104 17.95 18.12 1.91
C SER A 104 17.82 16.59 1.99
N LYS A 105 18.93 15.85 1.94
CA LYS A 105 18.93 14.38 2.05
C LYS A 105 18.53 13.89 3.45
N LYS A 106 18.63 14.76 4.45
CA LYS A 106 18.24 14.48 5.84
C LYS A 106 16.83 14.93 6.18
N VAL A 107 16.02 15.29 5.18
CA VAL A 107 14.68 15.81 5.45
C VAL A 107 13.86 14.90 6.35
N MET A 108 13.93 13.58 6.16
CA MET A 108 13.17 12.60 6.96
C MET A 108 13.64 12.49 8.43
N GLU A 109 14.77 13.09 8.80
CA GLU A 109 15.23 13.20 10.18
C GLU A 109 14.60 14.41 10.91
N HIS A 110 13.99 15.34 10.16
CA HIS A 110 13.43 16.58 10.69
C HIS A 110 11.93 16.47 11.02
N LEU A 111 11.59 15.58 11.96
CA LEU A 111 10.19 15.33 12.37
C LEU A 111 9.51 16.53 13.08
N SER A 112 10.23 17.60 13.34
CA SER A 112 9.65 18.88 13.84
C SER A 112 8.80 19.60 12.78
N TYR A 113 8.95 19.26 11.51
CA TYR A 113 8.06 19.72 10.44
C TYR A 113 6.84 18.79 10.37
N PRO A 114 5.60 19.27 10.61
CA PRO A 114 4.40 18.41 10.66
C PRO A 114 4.18 17.57 9.40
N GLN A 115 4.55 18.12 8.22
CA GLN A 115 4.42 17.41 6.95
C GLN A 115 5.40 16.24 6.84
N VAL A 116 6.63 16.42 7.35
CA VAL A 116 7.65 15.36 7.38
C VAL A 116 7.25 14.27 8.37
N GLU A 117 6.80 14.66 9.56
CA GLU A 117 6.26 13.73 10.56
C GLU A 117 5.11 12.92 9.96
N ARG A 118 4.19 13.59 9.24
CA ARG A 118 3.06 12.92 8.60
C ARG A 118 3.49 11.88 7.56
N VAL A 119 4.41 12.23 6.67
CA VAL A 119 4.97 11.28 5.68
C VAL A 119 5.64 10.10 6.37
N PHE A 120 6.42 10.35 7.41
CA PHE A 120 7.07 9.31 8.20
C PHE A 120 6.06 8.34 8.85
N GLU A 121 5.00 8.88 9.49
CA GLU A 121 3.92 8.05 10.05
C GLU A 121 3.22 7.19 9.01
N LEU A 122 2.87 7.78 7.86
CA LEU A 122 2.18 7.08 6.78
C LEU A 122 3.06 5.99 6.18
N SER A 123 4.34 6.28 5.94
CA SER A 123 5.33 5.28 5.49
C SER A 123 5.40 4.09 6.44
N ARG A 124 5.50 4.35 7.75
CA ARG A 124 5.54 3.29 8.76
C ARG A 124 4.24 2.47 8.82
N LYS A 125 3.09 3.12 8.70
CA LYS A 125 1.78 2.41 8.68
C LYS A 125 1.68 1.46 7.50
N VAL A 126 2.04 1.92 6.30
CA VAL A 126 2.05 1.09 5.08
C VAL A 126 3.07 -0.04 5.19
N GLY A 127 4.30 0.28 5.61
CA GLY A 127 5.36 -0.72 5.77
C GLY A 127 5.02 -1.81 6.80
N SER A 128 4.43 -1.43 7.94
CA SER A 128 3.97 -2.37 8.97
C SER A 128 2.84 -3.26 8.46
N GLU A 129 1.86 -2.70 7.75
CA GLU A 129 0.77 -3.49 7.17
C GLU A 129 1.28 -4.48 6.12
N ALA A 130 2.17 -4.03 5.22
CA ALA A 130 2.81 -4.89 4.24
C ALA A 130 3.63 -6.02 4.89
N HIS A 131 4.37 -5.70 5.96
CA HIS A 131 5.12 -6.71 6.73
C HIS A 131 4.18 -7.78 7.31
N ASN A 132 3.08 -7.36 7.92
CA ASN A 132 2.09 -8.28 8.48
C ASN A 132 1.51 -9.22 7.41
N TYR A 133 1.11 -8.69 6.24
CA TYR A 133 0.58 -9.53 5.17
C TYR A 133 1.60 -10.49 4.57
N LYS A 134 2.89 -10.17 4.57
CA LYS A 134 3.94 -11.15 4.21
C LYS A 134 3.97 -12.37 5.13
N GLY A 135 3.58 -12.21 6.39
CA GLY A 135 3.50 -13.31 7.36
C GLY A 135 2.12 -14.00 7.43
N PHE A 136 1.04 -13.25 7.23
CA PHE A 136 -0.32 -13.72 7.46
C PHE A 136 -1.06 -14.19 6.21
N LEU A 137 -0.63 -13.80 5.01
CA LEU A 137 -1.24 -14.26 3.77
C LEU A 137 -1.14 -15.78 3.68
N ARG A 138 -2.25 -16.43 3.36
CA ARG A 138 -2.34 -17.87 3.09
C ARG A 138 -2.75 -18.06 1.64
N PHE A 139 -2.02 -18.89 0.92
CA PHE A 139 -2.42 -19.34 -0.40
C PHE A 139 -3.23 -20.62 -0.29
N ARG A 140 -4.22 -20.76 -1.16
CA ARG A 140 -4.98 -21.97 -1.39
C ARG A 140 -4.94 -22.33 -2.87
N GLU A 141 -4.83 -23.59 -3.18
CA GLU A 141 -4.79 -24.05 -4.55
C GLU A 141 -6.19 -24.11 -5.16
N LEU A 142 -6.39 -23.36 -6.23
CA LEU A 142 -7.59 -23.41 -7.04
C LEU A 142 -7.51 -24.52 -8.09
N SER A 143 -8.67 -24.94 -8.62
CA SER A 143 -8.75 -25.81 -9.78
C SER A 143 -7.92 -25.24 -10.93
N GLY A 144 -6.95 -26.03 -11.42
CA GLY A 144 -5.99 -25.58 -12.44
C GLY A 144 -4.59 -25.25 -11.94
N GLY A 145 -4.28 -25.50 -10.65
CA GLY A 145 -2.94 -25.36 -10.09
C GLY A 145 -2.49 -23.91 -9.88
N ILE A 146 -3.44 -22.99 -9.63
CA ILE A 146 -3.17 -21.59 -9.34
C ILE A 146 -3.27 -21.36 -7.84
N LEU A 147 -2.26 -20.78 -7.22
CA LEU A 147 -2.28 -20.40 -5.83
C LEU A 147 -2.99 -19.05 -5.66
N TYR A 148 -4.09 -19.03 -4.95
CA TYR A 148 -4.88 -17.82 -4.65
C TYR A 148 -4.68 -17.38 -3.21
N GLY A 149 -4.35 -16.10 -3.01
CA GLY A 149 -4.29 -15.44 -1.71
C GLY A 149 -5.19 -14.22 -1.67
N GLY A 150 -6.17 -14.20 -0.75
CA GLY A 150 -7.01 -13.02 -0.51
C GLY A 150 -6.43 -12.13 0.58
N ILE A 151 -6.55 -10.82 0.42
CA ILE A 151 -6.22 -9.82 1.45
C ILE A 151 -7.27 -8.71 1.46
N ALA A 152 -7.44 -8.07 2.61
CA ALA A 152 -8.29 -6.88 2.77
C ALA A 152 -7.53 -5.77 3.52
N PRO A 153 -6.50 -5.19 2.91
CA PRO A 153 -5.67 -4.18 3.55
C PRO A 153 -6.36 -2.82 3.59
N LYS A 154 -5.92 -1.95 4.52
CA LYS A 154 -6.33 -0.54 4.54
C LYS A 154 -5.61 0.29 3.46
N ASN A 155 -4.34 -0.04 3.22
CA ASN A 155 -3.45 0.69 2.31
C ASN A 155 -3.20 -0.13 1.04
N ARG A 156 -2.83 0.51 -0.06
CA ARG A 156 -2.54 -0.14 -1.36
C ARG A 156 -1.19 -0.87 -1.34
N ILE A 157 -1.11 -1.99 -0.65
CA ILE A 157 0.16 -2.67 -0.35
C ILE A 157 0.59 -3.75 -1.36
N LEU A 158 -0.18 -4.04 -2.40
CA LEU A 158 0.15 -5.12 -3.35
C LEU A 158 1.56 -4.98 -3.92
N THR A 159 1.97 -3.78 -4.32
CA THR A 159 3.31 -3.51 -4.84
C THR A 159 4.42 -3.67 -3.80
N CYS A 160 4.07 -3.61 -2.49
CA CYS A 160 5.00 -3.85 -1.40
C CYS A 160 5.19 -5.34 -1.08
N ILE A 161 4.16 -6.17 -1.33
CA ILE A 161 4.18 -7.59 -0.96
C ILE A 161 4.45 -8.52 -2.15
N ALA A 162 4.00 -8.18 -3.36
CA ALA A 162 4.16 -9.02 -4.54
C ALA A 162 5.63 -9.42 -4.82
N PRO A 163 6.64 -8.53 -4.71
CA PRO A 163 8.04 -8.91 -4.90
C PRO A 163 8.51 -9.98 -3.91
N HIS A 164 7.99 -9.98 -2.67
CA HIS A 164 8.32 -11.00 -1.67
C HIS A 164 7.85 -12.38 -2.12
N PHE A 165 6.61 -12.48 -2.61
CA PHE A 165 6.05 -13.75 -3.07
C PHE A 165 6.61 -14.19 -4.41
N ALA A 166 6.93 -13.30 -5.33
CA ALA A 166 7.64 -13.61 -6.57
C ALA A 166 9.01 -14.26 -6.29
N ASN A 167 9.76 -13.73 -5.31
CA ASN A 167 11.02 -14.31 -4.89
C ASN A 167 10.87 -15.63 -4.13
N ARG A 168 9.78 -15.83 -3.38
CA ARG A 168 9.55 -17.02 -2.57
C ARG A 168 8.97 -18.19 -3.38
N LEU A 169 8.14 -17.88 -4.37
CA LEU A 169 7.37 -18.82 -5.19
C LEU A 169 7.62 -18.56 -6.69
N PRO A 170 8.88 -18.56 -7.16
CA PRO A 170 9.21 -18.15 -8.53
C PRO A 170 8.73 -19.13 -9.60
N GLN A 171 8.45 -20.39 -9.23
CA GLN A 171 8.01 -21.44 -10.15
C GLN A 171 6.50 -21.74 -10.06
N GLU A 172 5.77 -20.94 -9.27
CA GLU A 172 4.35 -21.14 -9.07
C GLU A 172 3.53 -20.07 -9.80
N ASN A 173 2.37 -20.46 -10.31
CA ASN A 173 1.36 -19.52 -10.77
C ASN A 173 0.57 -19.06 -9.56
N TRP A 174 0.58 -17.76 -9.27
CA TRP A 174 -0.17 -17.25 -8.14
C TRP A 174 -0.89 -15.92 -8.43
N LEU A 175 -1.94 -15.70 -7.67
CA LEU A 175 -2.80 -14.52 -7.70
C LEU A 175 -3.00 -14.01 -6.28
N ILE A 176 -2.64 -12.77 -6.00
CA ILE A 176 -2.98 -12.08 -4.75
C ILE A 176 -4.07 -11.07 -5.05
N HIS A 177 -5.22 -11.21 -4.40
CA HIS A 177 -6.39 -10.34 -4.57
C HIS A 177 -6.53 -9.36 -3.39
N ASP A 178 -6.34 -8.10 -3.65
CA ASP A 178 -6.71 -7.00 -2.75
C ASP A 178 -8.21 -6.71 -2.91
N LYS A 179 -9.00 -7.25 -1.99
CA LYS A 179 -10.46 -7.13 -1.98
C LYS A 179 -10.95 -5.71 -1.68
N THR A 180 -10.14 -4.93 -0.96
CA THR A 180 -10.47 -3.55 -0.57
C THR A 180 -10.36 -2.60 -1.75
N HIS A 181 -9.31 -2.74 -2.56
CA HIS A 181 -9.03 -1.82 -3.65
C HIS A 181 -9.36 -2.41 -5.03
N HIS A 182 -9.91 -3.65 -5.09
CA HIS A 182 -10.23 -4.36 -6.32
C HIS A 182 -9.05 -4.48 -7.29
N MET A 183 -7.90 -4.87 -6.75
CA MET A 183 -6.64 -4.99 -7.46
C MET A 183 -6.09 -6.42 -7.33
N TYR A 184 -5.29 -6.82 -8.31
CA TYR A 184 -4.67 -8.14 -8.32
C TYR A 184 -3.18 -8.02 -8.62
N ALA A 185 -2.35 -8.77 -7.88
CA ALA A 185 -1.00 -9.07 -8.28
C ALA A 185 -0.98 -10.48 -8.86
N VAL A 186 -0.59 -10.62 -10.11
CA VAL A 186 -0.60 -11.88 -10.88
C VAL A 186 0.83 -12.26 -11.23
N HIS A 187 1.17 -13.52 -11.00
CA HIS A 187 2.47 -14.08 -11.34
C HIS A 187 2.31 -15.39 -12.11
N GLU A 188 2.98 -15.48 -13.21
CA GLU A 188 3.14 -16.72 -13.98
C GLU A 188 4.53 -17.30 -13.69
N ALA A 189 4.60 -18.63 -13.51
CA ALA A 189 5.83 -19.35 -13.21
C ALA A 189 6.99 -18.93 -14.12
N GLY A 190 8.09 -18.50 -13.51
CA GLY A 190 9.30 -18.07 -14.22
C GLY A 190 9.22 -16.71 -14.91
N LYS A 191 8.13 -15.94 -14.71
CA LYS A 191 7.98 -14.58 -15.27
C LYS A 191 7.94 -13.52 -14.16
N GLU A 192 8.02 -12.25 -14.56
CA GLU A 192 7.78 -11.12 -13.66
C GLU A 192 6.29 -11.04 -13.30
N TRP A 193 6.00 -10.65 -12.07
CA TRP A 193 4.63 -10.39 -11.63
C TRP A 193 4.09 -9.09 -12.25
N VAL A 194 2.79 -9.00 -12.42
CA VAL A 194 2.11 -7.82 -12.95
C VAL A 194 0.98 -7.37 -12.01
N LEU A 195 0.73 -6.07 -11.96
CA LEU A 195 -0.41 -5.49 -11.27
C LEU A 195 -1.57 -5.35 -12.26
N VAL A 196 -2.75 -5.80 -11.86
CA VAL A 196 -3.97 -5.70 -12.66
C VAL A 196 -5.01 -4.95 -11.85
N GLU A 197 -5.56 -3.88 -12.42
CA GLU A 197 -6.57 -3.02 -11.81
C GLU A 197 -7.86 -3.05 -12.63
N ASN A 198 -8.99 -2.83 -11.97
CA ASN A 198 -10.31 -2.70 -12.60
C ASN A 198 -10.81 -3.93 -13.38
N GLU A 199 -10.16 -5.08 -13.25
CA GLU A 199 -10.64 -6.34 -13.81
C GLU A 199 -11.54 -7.05 -12.80
N ARG A 200 -12.63 -7.65 -13.28
CA ARG A 200 -13.51 -8.50 -12.47
C ARG A 200 -13.20 -9.96 -12.77
N ILE A 201 -12.53 -10.61 -11.85
CA ILE A 201 -12.39 -12.06 -11.91
C ILE A 201 -13.74 -12.69 -11.48
N GLN A 202 -14.19 -13.70 -12.19
CA GLN A 202 -15.40 -14.44 -11.83
C GLN A 202 -15.19 -15.09 -10.46
N GLU A 203 -15.89 -14.58 -9.44
CA GLU A 203 -15.77 -15.05 -8.04
C GLU A 203 -16.06 -16.56 -7.92
N GLU A 204 -16.92 -17.11 -8.78
CA GLU A 204 -17.22 -18.54 -8.87
C GLU A 204 -15.97 -19.40 -9.10
N ARG A 205 -14.99 -18.90 -9.88
CA ARG A 205 -13.72 -19.58 -10.10
C ARG A 205 -12.79 -19.53 -8.90
N LEU A 206 -12.87 -18.48 -8.09
CA LEU A 206 -12.07 -18.33 -6.86
C LEU A 206 -12.56 -19.25 -5.73
N GLY A 207 -13.75 -19.80 -5.84
CA GLY A 207 -14.34 -20.75 -4.88
C GLY A 207 -14.03 -22.21 -5.19
N GLN A 208 -13.49 -22.52 -6.37
CA GLN A 208 -13.22 -23.91 -6.79
C GLN A 208 -11.85 -24.38 -6.30
N ILE A 209 -11.78 -24.84 -5.05
CA ILE A 209 -10.57 -25.41 -4.46
C ILE A 209 -10.45 -26.90 -4.80
N THR A 210 -9.21 -27.40 -4.87
CA THR A 210 -8.96 -28.83 -5.14
C THR A 210 -9.29 -29.69 -3.91
N GLU A 211 -9.56 -30.99 -4.12
CA GLU A 211 -9.76 -31.96 -3.01
C GLU A 211 -8.49 -32.04 -2.14
N ASN A 212 -7.32 -31.99 -2.76
CA ASN A 212 -6.04 -31.96 -2.06
C ASN A 212 -5.92 -30.74 -1.14
N GLU A 213 -6.33 -29.56 -1.62
CA GLU A 213 -6.32 -28.34 -0.81
C GLU A 213 -7.22 -28.49 0.43
N GLN A 214 -8.42 -29.07 0.29
CA GLN A 214 -9.31 -29.31 1.43
C GLN A 214 -8.65 -30.23 2.46
N MET A 215 -7.96 -31.29 2.02
CA MET A 215 -7.22 -32.18 2.89
C MET A 215 -6.07 -31.44 3.61
N TYR A 216 -5.26 -30.67 2.87
CA TYR A 216 -4.14 -29.93 3.45
C TYR A 216 -4.61 -28.83 4.41
N ALA A 217 -5.69 -28.12 4.11
CA ALA A 217 -6.29 -27.14 4.99
C ALA A 217 -6.74 -27.78 6.32
N SER A 218 -7.36 -28.97 6.25
CA SER A 218 -7.78 -29.72 7.42
C SER A 218 -6.58 -30.20 8.26
N LEU A 219 -5.53 -30.72 7.61
CA LEU A 219 -4.29 -31.12 8.27
C LEU A 219 -3.58 -29.94 8.94
N TRP A 220 -3.53 -28.79 8.26
CA TRP A 220 -2.93 -27.59 8.81
C TRP A 220 -3.67 -27.08 10.05
N THR A 221 -5.00 -27.04 9.98
CA THR A 221 -5.84 -26.65 11.12
C THR A 221 -5.65 -27.60 12.31
N ALA A 222 -5.64 -28.92 12.06
CA ALA A 222 -5.39 -29.93 13.08
C ALA A 222 -4.00 -29.77 13.70
N PHE A 223 -2.96 -29.55 12.88
CA PHE A 223 -1.59 -29.31 13.35
C PHE A 223 -1.53 -28.10 14.27
N CYS A 224 -2.09 -26.95 13.85
CA CYS A 224 -2.10 -25.73 14.69
C CYS A 224 -2.77 -25.97 16.04
N ARG A 225 -3.87 -26.73 16.10
CA ARG A 225 -4.53 -27.09 17.36
C ARG A 225 -3.68 -28.02 18.22
N THR A 226 -2.98 -28.99 17.62
CA THR A 226 -2.17 -29.98 18.34
C THR A 226 -0.95 -29.36 19.01
N ILE A 227 -0.34 -28.34 18.38
CA ILE A 227 0.83 -27.65 18.95
C ILE A 227 0.45 -26.53 19.93
N SER A 228 -0.82 -26.19 20.04
CA SER A 228 -1.32 -25.20 20.98
C SER A 228 -1.15 -25.71 22.42
N ILE A 229 -0.63 -24.85 23.29
CA ILE A 229 -0.44 -25.15 24.71
C ILE A 229 -1.43 -24.28 25.49
N GLU A 230 -2.49 -24.89 26.02
CA GLU A 230 -3.55 -24.19 26.78
C GLU A 230 -3.04 -23.25 27.88
N SER A 231 -2.03 -23.71 28.66
CA SER A 231 -1.44 -22.89 29.73
C SER A 231 -0.68 -21.65 29.25
N ARG A 232 -0.44 -21.52 27.93
CA ARG A 232 0.19 -20.36 27.27
C ARG A 232 -0.79 -19.51 26.48
N GLU A 233 -2.06 -19.85 26.46
CA GLU A 233 -3.07 -19.06 25.79
C GLU A 233 -3.16 -17.67 26.41
N ASN A 234 -3.01 -16.66 25.56
CA ASN A 234 -3.14 -15.26 25.94
C ASN A 234 -3.85 -14.49 24.81
N PRO A 235 -5.20 -14.42 24.87
CA PRO A 235 -5.99 -13.76 23.82
C PRO A 235 -5.62 -12.29 23.60
N ARG A 236 -5.21 -11.58 24.67
CA ARG A 236 -4.78 -10.18 24.56
C ARG A 236 -3.47 -10.04 23.77
N SER A 237 -2.49 -10.88 24.06
CA SER A 237 -1.23 -10.92 23.31
C SER A 237 -1.46 -11.37 21.87
N GLN A 238 -2.33 -12.36 21.66
CA GLN A 238 -2.70 -12.82 20.33
C GLN A 238 -3.33 -11.69 19.49
N MET A 239 -4.26 -10.92 20.04
CA MET A 239 -4.87 -9.78 19.36
C MET A 239 -3.88 -8.66 19.02
N GLN A 240 -2.85 -8.46 19.85
CA GLN A 240 -1.80 -7.47 19.57
C GLN A 240 -0.91 -7.87 18.40
N HIS A 241 -0.56 -9.16 18.29
CA HIS A 241 0.35 -9.68 17.26
C HIS A 241 -0.39 -10.15 16.00
N LEU A 242 -1.63 -10.62 16.13
CA LEU A 242 -2.51 -11.05 15.04
C LEU A 242 -3.88 -10.39 15.20
N PRO A 243 -4.04 -9.13 14.80
CA PRO A 243 -5.31 -8.42 14.84
C PRO A 243 -6.42 -9.13 14.06
N LEU A 244 -7.66 -9.01 14.52
CA LEU A 244 -8.84 -9.69 13.96
C LEU A 244 -9.00 -9.49 12.44
N ARG A 245 -8.63 -8.32 11.93
CA ARG A 245 -8.77 -7.99 10.49
C ARG A 245 -7.95 -8.89 9.54
N TYR A 246 -6.93 -9.60 10.03
CA TYR A 246 -6.13 -10.50 9.20
C TYR A 246 -6.67 -11.94 9.20
N ARG A 247 -7.48 -12.31 10.22
CA ARG A 247 -7.93 -13.69 10.46
C ARG A 247 -8.88 -14.26 9.41
N PRO A 248 -9.81 -13.51 8.79
CA PRO A 248 -10.80 -14.06 7.87
C PRO A 248 -10.20 -14.82 6.68
N GLU A 249 -8.99 -14.44 6.26
CA GLU A 249 -8.30 -15.05 5.12
C GLU A 249 -7.26 -16.11 5.55
N MET A 250 -7.17 -16.43 6.85
CA MET A 250 -6.23 -17.42 7.36
C MET A 250 -6.94 -18.77 7.58
N THR A 251 -6.40 -19.83 6.97
CA THR A 251 -6.98 -21.17 6.99
C THR A 251 -7.18 -21.69 8.41
N GLU A 252 -6.22 -21.47 9.30
CA GLU A 252 -6.24 -21.92 10.70
C GLU A 252 -7.22 -21.15 11.59
N MET A 253 -7.69 -19.98 11.14
CA MET A 253 -8.63 -19.10 11.87
C MET A 253 -10.05 -19.14 11.27
N ALA A 254 -10.26 -19.90 10.20
CA ALA A 254 -11.57 -20.06 9.57
C ALA A 254 -12.57 -20.70 10.56
N GLY A 255 -13.51 -19.90 11.07
CA GLY A 255 -14.51 -20.33 12.06
C GLY A 255 -14.39 -19.65 13.43
N GLU A 256 -13.40 -18.77 13.66
CA GLU A 256 -13.26 -17.96 14.87
C GLU A 256 -13.83 -16.53 14.72
N VAL A 257 -14.52 -16.23 13.60
CA VAL A 257 -15.09 -14.90 13.28
C VAL A 257 -16.60 -14.91 13.47
#